data_cc48fcc3967651aaa928200cc310b952
#
_entry.id   cc48fcc3967651aaa928200cc310b952
#
_cell.length_a   1.000
_cell.length_b   1.000
_cell.length_c   1.000
_cell.angle_alpha   90.00
_cell.angle_beta   90.00
_cell.angle_gamma   90.00
#
_symmetry.space_group_name_H-M   'P 1'
#
loop_
_entity.id
_entity.type
_entity.pdbx_description
1 polymer ?
#
loop_
_entity_poly.entity_id
_entity_poly.type
_entity_poly.pdbx_seq_one_letter_code
_entity_poly.pdbx_strand_id
1 'polypeptide(L)'
;VIPSAGGDWEYLVSSDATDRDPRWTENGTGLIFSSDQEGIFDLFHLDLATGDVHRITRVLGGAIQPDPKAGDGLIAFAHYGKSGYEIRTITAKGIWERVSKEAFSTSRAVTIAPKAPAPLQSRAYETAFMGFSISPRLALDVGKIKGGFYLYSSEALGKQNLWIQGLFSHDRDTELFASYEYKKWKPTVYLSAFRVTHHVEEDIVDRDRDGRVYNRTFSLNGVSLGMRRKLGSGSTINTHFDYNRFGNSVEQSRFNGQGRGVIGATFLNGINLALSYHYNNTPLAIRSNISPAAGRDIFFRYNRHFDFFLKGFEPNTTIVIEQFQNFFYNEFSLDWNEYLDGPGETALGLRAFGAWMSDAVNHPEADGYFDFRLGGLPLMKGYTFFSLEGSRAAMIRGSWSLPMWKEINRQTGPLYSNQLYATVYGGLGRAWDGTVEDDILKRGWKKD
;
A
#
# COMPACT_ATOMS: atom_id res chain seq x y z
N VAL A 1 -16.34 -42.81 -9.51
CA VAL A 1 -16.82 -42.72 -10.90
C VAL A 1 -18.33 -42.86 -10.95
N ILE A 2 -18.94 -42.27 -11.94
CA ILE A 2 -20.37 -42.41 -12.27
C ILE A 2 -20.43 -42.93 -13.71
N PRO A 3 -21.26 -43.96 -14.00
CA PRO A 3 -21.47 -44.41 -15.37
C PRO A 3 -21.99 -43.28 -16.28
N SER A 4 -21.55 -43.23 -17.53
CA SER A 4 -21.96 -42.19 -18.48
C SER A 4 -23.48 -42.15 -18.75
N ALA A 5 -24.18 -43.26 -18.50
CA ALA A 5 -25.63 -43.38 -18.58
C ALA A 5 -26.37 -42.91 -17.30
N GLY A 6 -25.65 -42.44 -16.29
CA GLY A 6 -26.16 -42.14 -14.98
C GLY A 6 -26.26 -43.37 -14.08
N GLY A 7 -26.57 -43.17 -12.82
CA GLY A 7 -26.65 -44.24 -11.82
C GLY A 7 -25.86 -43.88 -10.55
N ASP A 8 -25.70 -44.84 -9.68
CA ASP A 8 -24.98 -44.67 -8.44
C ASP A 8 -23.47 -44.51 -8.69
N TRP A 9 -22.82 -43.73 -7.87
CA TRP A 9 -21.38 -43.51 -7.95
C TRP A 9 -20.62 -44.58 -7.17
N GLU A 10 -19.43 -44.90 -7.63
CA GLU A 10 -18.56 -45.92 -7.05
C GLU A 10 -17.17 -45.33 -6.76
N TYR A 11 -16.60 -45.68 -5.58
CA TYR A 11 -15.21 -45.38 -5.28
C TYR A 11 -14.31 -46.42 -5.97
N LEU A 12 -13.39 -45.97 -6.81
CA LEU A 12 -12.35 -46.84 -7.37
C LEU A 12 -11.14 -46.96 -6.44
N VAL A 13 -10.88 -45.93 -5.67
CA VAL A 13 -9.84 -45.84 -4.63
C VAL A 13 -10.49 -45.28 -3.37
N SER A 14 -10.19 -45.89 -2.24
CA SER A 14 -10.59 -45.43 -0.93
C SER A 14 -9.47 -45.68 0.05
N SER A 15 -8.75 -44.66 0.47
CA SER A 15 -7.65 -44.75 1.40
C SER A 15 -7.83 -43.77 2.56
N ASP A 16 -7.00 -43.89 3.60
CA ASP A 16 -6.94 -42.87 4.66
C ASP A 16 -6.16 -41.61 4.22
N ALA A 17 -5.58 -41.65 3.02
CA ALA A 17 -4.83 -40.56 2.40
C ALA A 17 -5.74 -39.60 1.62
N THR A 18 -5.17 -38.51 1.16
CA THR A 18 -5.81 -37.56 0.25
C THR A 18 -5.55 -38.00 -1.19
N ASP A 19 -6.50 -38.68 -1.81
CA ASP A 19 -6.44 -39.09 -3.20
C ASP A 19 -7.12 -38.01 -4.08
N ARG A 20 -6.38 -37.43 -5.05
CA ARG A 20 -6.84 -36.27 -5.82
C ARG A 20 -6.33 -36.25 -7.26
N ASP A 21 -6.86 -35.36 -8.07
CA ASP A 21 -6.44 -35.04 -9.42
C ASP A 21 -6.44 -36.28 -10.39
N PRO A 22 -7.52 -37.12 -10.46
CA PRO A 22 -7.54 -38.28 -11.30
C PRO A 22 -7.54 -37.91 -12.79
N ARG A 23 -6.79 -38.70 -13.60
CA ARG A 23 -6.74 -38.61 -15.05
C ARG A 23 -6.83 -40.02 -15.66
N TRP A 24 -7.62 -40.17 -16.70
CA TRP A 24 -7.65 -41.39 -17.44
C TRP A 24 -6.34 -41.62 -18.18
N THR A 25 -5.88 -42.87 -18.20
CA THR A 25 -4.83 -43.29 -19.13
C THR A 25 -5.36 -43.20 -20.57
N GLU A 26 -4.48 -43.06 -21.54
CA GLU A 26 -4.84 -42.87 -22.95
C GLU A 26 -5.77 -43.97 -23.51
N ASN A 27 -5.51 -45.19 -23.09
CA ASN A 27 -6.30 -46.37 -23.53
C ASN A 27 -7.56 -46.57 -22.66
N GLY A 28 -7.82 -45.77 -21.68
CA GLY A 28 -8.96 -45.84 -20.76
C GLY A 28 -8.95 -47.06 -19.83
N THR A 29 -7.83 -47.83 -19.77
CA THR A 29 -7.72 -49.02 -18.91
C THR A 29 -7.30 -48.75 -17.50
N GLY A 30 -6.93 -47.52 -17.18
CA GLY A 30 -6.47 -47.12 -15.85
C GLY A 30 -6.66 -45.63 -15.55
N LEU A 31 -6.35 -45.31 -14.32
CA LEU A 31 -6.33 -43.93 -13.82
C LEU A 31 -4.94 -43.59 -13.25
N ILE A 32 -4.49 -42.38 -13.51
CA ILE A 32 -3.35 -41.79 -12.82
C ILE A 32 -3.88 -40.73 -11.86
N PHE A 33 -3.42 -40.73 -10.62
CA PHE A 33 -3.86 -39.83 -9.59
C PHE A 33 -2.72 -39.46 -8.64
N SER A 34 -2.92 -38.42 -7.86
CA SER A 34 -1.99 -37.98 -6.82
C SER A 34 -2.48 -38.47 -5.45
N SER A 35 -1.58 -39.04 -4.63
CA SER A 35 -1.91 -39.46 -3.26
C SER A 35 -0.76 -39.16 -2.30
N ASP A 36 -1.09 -38.75 -1.09
CA ASP A 36 -0.14 -38.57 0.02
C ASP A 36 -0.08 -39.79 0.96
N GLN A 37 -0.39 -40.98 0.46
CA GLN A 37 -0.42 -42.23 1.21
C GLN A 37 0.85 -42.52 2.03
N GLU A 38 2.01 -42.07 1.56
CA GLU A 38 3.28 -42.19 2.28
C GLU A 38 3.75 -40.85 2.89
N GLY A 39 2.84 -39.91 3.12
CA GLY A 39 3.09 -38.64 3.77
C GLY A 39 3.53 -37.49 2.83
N ILE A 40 3.81 -37.80 1.55
CA ILE A 40 4.13 -36.82 0.50
C ILE A 40 3.33 -37.20 -0.75
N PHE A 41 2.79 -36.22 -1.43
CA PHE A 41 2.08 -36.46 -2.68
C PHE A 41 3.00 -37.05 -3.73
N ASP A 42 2.67 -38.27 -4.17
CA ASP A 42 3.27 -38.94 -5.30
C ASP A 42 2.20 -39.32 -6.35
N LEU A 43 2.62 -39.64 -7.54
CA LEU A 43 1.72 -40.12 -8.59
C LEU A 43 1.57 -41.64 -8.51
N PHE A 44 0.34 -42.08 -8.61
CA PHE A 44 -0.04 -43.51 -8.63
C PHE A 44 -0.85 -43.84 -9.86
N HIS A 45 -0.73 -45.09 -10.33
CA HIS A 45 -1.53 -45.67 -11.41
C HIS A 45 -2.41 -46.79 -10.85
N LEU A 46 -3.70 -46.72 -11.10
CA LEU A 46 -4.66 -47.78 -10.83
C LEU A 46 -4.98 -48.49 -12.16
N ASP A 47 -4.73 -49.78 -12.22
CA ASP A 47 -5.22 -50.65 -13.31
C ASP A 47 -6.66 -51.06 -12.98
N LEU A 48 -7.60 -50.74 -13.87
CA LEU A 48 -9.03 -50.99 -13.62
C LEU A 48 -9.41 -52.47 -13.82
N ALA A 49 -8.65 -53.24 -14.58
CA ALA A 49 -8.95 -54.64 -14.82
C ALA A 49 -8.52 -55.52 -13.63
N THR A 50 -7.37 -55.19 -13.03
CA THR A 50 -6.79 -55.99 -11.95
C THR A 50 -7.04 -55.34 -10.57
N GLY A 51 -7.32 -54.06 -10.55
CA GLY A 51 -7.40 -53.21 -9.35
C GLY A 51 -6.04 -53.02 -8.67
N ASP A 52 -4.94 -53.28 -9.36
CA ASP A 52 -3.59 -53.08 -8.82
C ASP A 52 -3.21 -51.62 -8.89
N VAL A 53 -2.57 -51.15 -7.77
CA VAL A 53 -2.07 -49.79 -7.70
C VAL A 53 -0.55 -49.82 -7.75
N HIS A 54 0.00 -48.98 -8.62
CA HIS A 54 1.44 -48.81 -8.79
C HIS A 54 1.87 -47.37 -8.56
N ARG A 55 2.93 -47.18 -7.81
CA ARG A 55 3.56 -45.87 -7.61
C ARG A 55 4.42 -45.50 -8.81
N ILE A 56 4.22 -44.32 -9.37
CA ILE A 56 4.94 -43.79 -10.51
C ILE A 56 6.11 -42.90 -10.09
N THR A 57 5.93 -42.09 -9.08
CA THR A 57 6.96 -41.14 -8.64
C THR A 57 7.34 -41.39 -7.17
N ARG A 58 8.56 -40.97 -6.80
CA ARG A 58 9.04 -40.90 -5.44
C ARG A 58 9.82 -39.60 -5.27
N VAL A 59 9.12 -38.54 -4.83
CA VAL A 59 9.68 -37.20 -4.74
C VAL A 59 9.77 -36.72 -3.29
N LEU A 60 10.65 -35.75 -3.02
CA LEU A 60 10.84 -35.22 -1.68
C LEU A 60 9.86 -34.08 -1.33
N GLY A 61 9.31 -33.40 -2.34
CA GLY A 61 8.47 -32.24 -2.10
C GLY A 61 6.99 -32.43 -2.43
N GLY A 62 6.70 -33.09 -3.54
CA GLY A 62 5.35 -33.40 -3.98
C GLY A 62 5.22 -33.50 -5.49
N ALA A 63 4.38 -34.44 -5.95
CA ALA A 63 3.98 -34.61 -7.34
C ALA A 63 2.45 -34.61 -7.41
N ILE A 64 1.88 -33.66 -8.10
CA ILE A 64 0.42 -33.45 -8.17
C ILE A 64 -0.02 -33.10 -9.58
N GLN A 65 -1.33 -33.20 -9.85
CA GLN A 65 -1.95 -32.84 -11.12
C GLN A 65 -1.34 -33.54 -12.33
N PRO A 66 -1.33 -34.88 -12.37
CA PRO A 66 -0.82 -35.63 -13.53
C PRO A 66 -1.64 -35.35 -14.78
N ASP A 67 -0.96 -35.23 -15.89
CA ASP A 67 -1.59 -35.10 -17.23
C ASP A 67 -0.89 -36.04 -18.24
N PRO A 68 -1.44 -37.23 -18.49
CA PRO A 68 -0.87 -38.18 -19.43
C PRO A 68 -1.07 -37.69 -20.85
N LYS A 69 0.02 -37.61 -21.62
CA LYS A 69 0.00 -37.24 -23.02
C LYS A 69 -0.25 -38.47 -23.93
N ALA A 70 -1.17 -38.33 -24.87
CA ALA A 70 -1.47 -39.34 -25.86
C ALA A 70 -0.26 -39.61 -26.78
N GLY A 71 -0.01 -40.89 -27.04
CA GLY A 71 0.98 -41.39 -28.02
C GLY A 71 2.40 -41.60 -27.51
N ASP A 72 2.88 -40.82 -26.58
CA ASP A 72 4.31 -40.82 -26.16
C ASP A 72 4.57 -41.56 -24.83
N GLY A 73 3.52 -41.90 -24.10
CA GLY A 73 3.63 -42.45 -22.75
C GLY A 73 4.27 -41.48 -21.77
N LEU A 74 4.26 -40.20 -22.07
CA LEU A 74 4.73 -39.13 -21.17
C LEU A 74 3.59 -38.72 -20.23
N ILE A 75 3.94 -38.47 -18.96
CA ILE A 75 3.06 -37.90 -17.97
C ILE A 75 3.69 -36.59 -17.53
N ALA A 76 3.02 -35.48 -17.79
CA ALA A 76 3.38 -34.19 -17.23
C ALA A 76 2.75 -34.06 -15.83
N PHE A 77 3.42 -33.38 -14.90
CA PHE A 77 2.90 -33.15 -13.57
C PHE A 77 3.52 -31.90 -12.92
N ALA A 78 2.82 -31.32 -11.97
CA ALA A 78 3.37 -30.26 -11.14
C ALA A 78 4.19 -30.88 -10.01
N HIS A 79 5.48 -30.56 -9.96
CA HIS A 79 6.40 -30.96 -8.91
C HIS A 79 6.64 -29.79 -7.97
N TYR A 80 6.44 -30.00 -6.69
CA TYR A 80 6.81 -29.04 -5.65
C TYR A 80 8.20 -29.37 -5.12
N GLY A 81 9.16 -28.51 -5.38
CA GLY A 81 10.54 -28.67 -4.98
C GLY A 81 11.07 -27.45 -4.21
N LYS A 82 12.38 -27.40 -4.01
CA LYS A 82 13.05 -26.33 -3.27
C LYS A 82 12.78 -24.92 -3.83
N SER A 83 12.55 -24.82 -5.13
CA SER A 83 12.31 -23.55 -5.85
C SER A 83 10.82 -23.24 -6.06
N GLY A 84 9.91 -24.02 -5.48
CA GLY A 84 8.47 -23.91 -5.67
C GLY A 84 7.93 -24.94 -6.66
N TYR A 85 6.84 -24.59 -7.38
CA TYR A 85 6.22 -25.47 -8.36
C TYR A 85 6.95 -25.42 -9.70
N GLU A 86 7.26 -26.60 -10.24
CA GLU A 86 7.86 -26.80 -11.57
C GLU A 86 7.02 -27.82 -12.33
N ILE A 87 6.91 -27.68 -13.66
CA ILE A 87 6.33 -28.72 -14.51
C ILE A 87 7.43 -29.70 -14.87
N ARG A 88 7.22 -30.96 -14.53
CA ARG A 88 8.11 -32.07 -14.90
C ARG A 88 7.38 -33.10 -15.72
N THR A 89 8.16 -33.90 -16.42
CA THR A 89 7.65 -35.04 -17.19
C THR A 89 8.33 -36.31 -16.74
N ILE A 90 7.58 -37.42 -16.77
CA ILE A 90 8.09 -38.79 -16.57
C ILE A 90 7.54 -39.68 -17.64
N THR A 91 8.34 -40.68 -18.08
CA THR A 91 7.89 -41.65 -19.09
C THR A 91 7.13 -42.78 -18.40
N ALA A 92 5.96 -43.12 -18.89
CA ALA A 92 5.12 -44.21 -18.37
C ALA A 92 5.73 -45.61 -18.55
N LYS A 93 6.89 -45.73 -19.21
CA LYS A 93 7.59 -47.01 -19.49
C LYS A 93 8.59 -47.43 -18.42
N GLY A 94 8.49 -46.91 -17.19
CA GLY A 94 9.35 -47.28 -16.06
C GLY A 94 8.84 -48.50 -15.30
N ILE A 95 9.72 -49.09 -14.45
CA ILE A 95 9.33 -50.09 -13.45
C ILE A 95 8.58 -49.36 -12.37
N TRP A 96 7.26 -49.52 -12.35
CA TRP A 96 6.43 -48.91 -11.31
C TRP A 96 6.42 -49.81 -10.08
N GLU A 97 6.57 -49.23 -8.92
CA GLU A 97 6.52 -49.96 -7.65
C GLU A 97 5.08 -50.39 -7.36
N ARG A 98 4.82 -51.67 -7.21
CA ARG A 98 3.50 -52.18 -6.83
C ARG A 98 3.24 -51.85 -5.38
N VAL A 99 2.16 -51.18 -5.08
CA VAL A 99 1.72 -50.86 -3.71
C VAL A 99 0.64 -51.85 -3.30
N SER A 100 0.59 -52.21 -2.00
CA SER A 100 -0.44 -53.11 -1.48
C SER A 100 -1.85 -52.56 -1.77
N LYS A 101 -2.73 -53.43 -2.26
CA LYS A 101 -4.14 -53.07 -2.47
C LYS A 101 -4.84 -52.64 -1.21
N GLU A 102 -4.47 -53.22 -0.06
CA GLU A 102 -5.05 -52.92 1.24
C GLU A 102 -4.85 -51.46 1.60
N ALA A 103 -3.75 -50.84 1.20
CA ALA A 103 -3.47 -49.42 1.42
C ALA A 103 -4.49 -48.50 0.72
N PHE A 104 -5.09 -48.94 -0.37
CA PHE A 104 -6.06 -48.19 -1.17
C PHE A 104 -7.47 -48.78 -1.15
N SER A 105 -7.72 -49.81 -0.37
CA SER A 105 -8.99 -50.51 -0.24
C SER A 105 -9.56 -50.52 1.17
N THR A 106 -9.09 -49.70 2.06
CA THR A 106 -9.69 -49.53 3.36
C THR A 106 -11.09 -48.97 3.17
N SER A 107 -12.07 -49.88 3.13
CA SER A 107 -13.48 -49.53 3.24
C SER A 107 -13.73 -48.97 4.68
N ARG A 108 -13.21 -47.84 4.96
CA ARG A 108 -13.74 -47.03 6.04
C ARG A 108 -15.07 -46.51 5.49
N ALA A 109 -16.14 -47.28 5.70
CA ALA A 109 -17.46 -46.71 5.78
C ALA A 109 -17.35 -45.64 6.86
N VAL A 110 -16.94 -44.44 6.47
CA VAL A 110 -17.21 -43.26 7.28
C VAL A 110 -18.71 -43.13 7.24
N THR A 111 -19.37 -43.90 8.12
CA THR A 111 -20.71 -43.57 8.53
C THR A 111 -20.56 -42.22 9.24
N ILE A 112 -20.50 -41.17 8.45
CA ILE A 112 -20.87 -39.86 8.95
C ILE A 112 -22.34 -40.02 9.23
N ALA A 113 -22.65 -40.61 10.41
CA ALA A 113 -23.94 -40.36 10.99
C ALA A 113 -24.05 -38.84 10.95
N PRO A 114 -25.00 -38.25 10.21
CA PRO A 114 -25.20 -36.83 10.26
C PRO A 114 -25.48 -36.52 11.72
N LYS A 115 -24.42 -36.15 12.45
CA LYS A 115 -24.60 -35.58 13.76
C LYS A 115 -25.42 -34.34 13.46
N ALA A 116 -26.72 -34.44 13.76
CA ALA A 116 -27.61 -33.32 13.56
C ALA A 116 -26.87 -32.08 14.07
N PRO A 117 -26.58 -31.09 13.22
CA PRO A 117 -25.80 -29.96 13.66
C PRO A 117 -26.47 -29.47 14.93
N ALA A 118 -25.72 -29.43 16.01
CA ALA A 118 -26.23 -28.85 17.25
C ALA A 118 -26.84 -27.50 16.84
N PRO A 119 -28.08 -27.20 17.23
CA PRO A 119 -28.73 -25.98 16.78
C PRO A 119 -27.79 -24.84 17.06
N LEU A 120 -27.27 -24.22 15.99
CA LEU A 120 -26.39 -23.07 16.09
C LEU A 120 -27.15 -21.99 16.82
N GLN A 121 -26.89 -21.82 18.10
CA GLN A 121 -27.43 -20.70 18.85
C GLN A 121 -26.79 -19.43 18.29
N SER A 122 -27.50 -18.78 17.38
CA SER A 122 -27.11 -17.47 16.93
C SER A 122 -27.25 -16.48 18.09
N ARG A 123 -26.17 -15.85 18.47
CA ARG A 123 -26.13 -14.74 19.42
C ARG A 123 -25.95 -13.44 18.68
N ALA A 124 -26.59 -12.38 19.14
CA ALA A 124 -26.34 -11.05 18.61
C ALA A 124 -24.83 -10.74 18.67
N TYR A 125 -24.31 -10.24 17.58
CA TYR A 125 -22.90 -9.89 17.50
C TYR A 125 -22.58 -8.71 18.41
N GLU A 126 -21.73 -8.91 19.38
CA GLU A 126 -21.20 -7.86 20.26
C GLU A 126 -19.91 -7.29 19.67
N THR A 127 -19.89 -5.96 19.49
CA THR A 127 -18.72 -5.27 18.97
C THR A 127 -17.64 -5.23 20.03
N ALA A 128 -16.55 -5.95 19.84
CA ALA A 128 -15.39 -5.92 20.70
C ALA A 128 -14.10 -5.91 19.87
N PHE A 129 -13.10 -5.18 20.31
CA PHE A 129 -11.77 -5.28 19.73
C PHE A 129 -11.14 -6.62 20.07
N MET A 130 -10.51 -7.27 19.08
CA MET A 130 -9.93 -8.62 19.21
C MET A 130 -8.59 -8.67 19.95
N GLY A 131 -8.16 -7.58 20.54
CA GLY A 131 -6.84 -7.43 21.14
C GLY A 131 -5.94 -6.50 20.34
N PHE A 132 -4.74 -6.31 20.83
CA PHE A 132 -3.78 -5.41 20.22
C PHE A 132 -2.62 -6.18 19.62
N SER A 133 -2.31 -5.91 18.35
CA SER A 133 -1.07 -6.32 17.70
C SER A 133 -0.06 -5.19 17.85
N ILE A 134 1.11 -5.52 18.39
CA ILE A 134 2.21 -4.57 18.57
C ILE A 134 3.39 -5.03 17.72
N SER A 135 3.94 -4.14 16.91
CA SER A 135 5.13 -4.39 16.11
C SER A 135 6.18 -3.30 16.36
N PRO A 136 7.45 -3.67 16.56
CA PRO A 136 8.51 -2.69 16.71
C PRO A 136 8.74 -1.94 15.39
N ARG A 137 9.16 -0.69 15.49
CA ARG A 137 9.54 0.16 14.37
C ARG A 137 10.92 0.75 14.59
N LEU A 138 11.75 0.71 13.55
CA LEU A 138 13.03 1.41 13.48
C LEU A 138 13.04 2.29 12.24
N ALA A 139 13.49 3.53 12.38
CA ALA A 139 13.62 4.46 11.26
C ALA A 139 14.95 5.22 11.34
N LEU A 140 15.47 5.56 10.18
CA LEU A 140 16.59 6.50 10.02
C LEU A 140 16.05 7.78 9.40
N ASP A 141 16.23 8.90 10.07
CA ASP A 141 15.75 10.20 9.61
C ASP A 141 16.83 11.26 9.83
N VAL A 142 17.28 11.86 8.72
CA VAL A 142 18.33 12.92 8.69
C VAL A 142 19.53 12.60 9.61
N GLY A 143 20.02 11.35 9.52
CA GLY A 143 21.17 10.88 10.32
C GLY A 143 20.84 10.50 11.76
N LYS A 144 19.59 10.58 12.20
CA LYS A 144 19.10 10.17 13.53
C LYS A 144 18.43 8.80 13.46
N ILE A 145 18.69 7.97 14.47
CA ILE A 145 17.99 6.70 14.64
C ILE A 145 16.78 6.93 15.52
N LYS A 146 15.61 6.56 15.05
CA LYS A 146 14.35 6.61 15.80
C LYS A 146 13.84 5.19 16.03
N GLY A 147 13.54 4.86 17.28
CA GLY A 147 12.92 3.61 17.69
C GLY A 147 11.47 3.83 18.11
N GLY A 148 10.62 2.84 17.91
CA GLY A 148 9.22 2.97 18.30
C GLY A 148 8.39 1.75 18.04
N PHE A 149 7.10 1.96 17.81
CA PHE A 149 6.12 0.89 17.66
C PHE A 149 4.98 1.24 16.71
N TYR A 150 4.37 0.20 16.18
CA TYR A 150 3.01 0.20 15.66
C TYR A 150 2.11 -0.57 16.60
N LEU A 151 0.93 -0.04 16.87
CA LEU A 151 -0.14 -0.71 17.58
C LEU A 151 -1.37 -0.70 16.68
N TYR A 152 -1.92 -1.88 16.43
CA TYR A 152 -3.11 -2.06 15.64
C TYR A 152 -4.13 -2.91 16.39
N SER A 153 -5.39 -2.53 16.32
CA SER A 153 -6.51 -3.31 16.78
C SER A 153 -7.70 -3.14 15.88
N SER A 154 -8.40 -4.22 15.61
CA SER A 154 -9.65 -4.17 14.86
C SER A 154 -10.72 -5.03 15.51
N GLU A 155 -11.93 -4.70 15.23
CA GLU A 155 -13.06 -5.55 15.55
C GLU A 155 -13.14 -6.69 14.52
N ALA A 156 -13.70 -7.86 14.91
CA ALA A 156 -13.70 -9.09 14.11
C ALA A 156 -14.27 -8.94 12.68
N LEU A 157 -15.23 -8.07 12.47
CA LEU A 157 -15.81 -7.80 11.16
C LEU A 157 -15.11 -6.62 10.44
N GLY A 158 -14.04 -6.07 11.02
CA GLY A 158 -13.32 -4.93 10.47
C GLY A 158 -14.10 -3.63 10.39
N LYS A 159 -15.21 -3.53 11.14
CA LYS A 159 -16.09 -2.33 11.15
C LYS A 159 -15.54 -1.21 12.01
N GLN A 160 -14.60 -1.51 12.88
CA GLN A 160 -13.88 -0.53 13.69
C GLN A 160 -12.39 -0.89 13.65
N ASN A 161 -11.56 0.09 13.34
CA ASN A 161 -10.12 -0.07 13.29
C ASN A 161 -9.47 1.04 14.11
N LEU A 162 -8.49 0.68 14.92
CA LEU A 162 -7.63 1.60 15.64
C LEU A 162 -6.18 1.33 15.23
N TRP A 163 -5.48 2.39 14.87
CA TRP A 163 -4.07 2.34 14.57
C TRP A 163 -3.33 3.45 15.29
N ILE A 164 -2.25 3.12 15.98
CA ILE A 164 -1.40 4.05 16.70
C ILE A 164 0.05 3.77 16.31
N GLN A 165 0.81 4.81 16.11
CA GLN A 165 2.23 4.76 15.80
C GLN A 165 2.98 5.71 16.72
N GLY A 166 4.12 5.27 17.23
CA GLY A 166 5.07 6.11 17.95
C GLY A 166 6.48 5.92 17.43
N LEU A 167 7.23 7.00 17.26
CA LEU A 167 8.67 7.03 17.02
C LEU A 167 9.32 8.05 17.93
N PHE A 168 10.47 7.70 18.47
CA PHE A 168 11.21 8.50 19.42
C PHE A 168 12.69 8.43 19.08
N SER A 169 13.39 9.56 19.10
CA SER A 169 14.84 9.62 19.02
C SER A 169 15.45 9.89 20.39
N HIS A 170 16.74 9.69 20.52
CA HIS A 170 17.46 10.04 21.73
C HIS A 170 17.52 11.57 21.91
N ASP A 171 17.43 12.36 20.83
CA ASP A 171 17.41 13.83 20.84
C ASP A 171 16.02 14.40 21.17
N ARG A 172 15.13 13.60 21.77
CA ARG A 172 13.76 13.95 22.16
C ARG A 172 12.80 14.26 20.99
N ASP A 173 13.18 13.97 19.75
CA ASP A 173 12.20 14.03 18.66
C ASP A 173 11.12 12.99 18.89
N THR A 174 9.87 13.37 18.69
CA THR A 174 8.74 12.46 18.82
C THR A 174 7.84 12.55 17.61
N GLU A 175 7.39 11.40 17.12
CA GLU A 175 6.35 11.29 16.11
C GLU A 175 5.26 10.38 16.65
N LEU A 176 4.11 10.95 16.94
CA LEU A 176 2.94 10.21 17.39
C LEU A 176 1.84 10.36 16.35
N PHE A 177 1.21 9.28 16.01
CA PHE A 177 0.05 9.26 15.14
C PHE A 177 -0.99 8.29 15.67
N ALA A 178 -2.25 8.67 15.65
CA ALA A 178 -3.38 7.82 16.00
C ALA A 178 -4.49 8.00 14.98
N SER A 179 -5.14 6.91 14.57
CA SER A 179 -6.27 6.92 13.67
C SER A 179 -7.31 5.89 14.10
N TYR A 180 -8.55 6.31 14.13
CA TYR A 180 -9.70 5.47 14.41
C TYR A 180 -10.69 5.57 13.25
N GLU A 181 -11.12 4.43 12.69
CA GLU A 181 -12.12 4.33 11.64
C GLU A 181 -13.38 3.59 12.12
N TYR A 182 -14.55 4.17 11.87
CA TYR A 182 -15.84 3.59 12.11
C TYR A 182 -16.57 3.34 10.79
N LYS A 183 -16.70 2.05 10.40
CA LYS A 183 -17.23 1.61 9.10
C LYS A 183 -18.63 1.02 9.19
N LYS A 184 -19.26 1.04 10.36
CA LYS A 184 -20.68 0.58 10.49
C LYS A 184 -21.64 1.50 9.74
N TRP A 185 -21.29 2.76 9.64
CA TRP A 185 -22.04 3.72 8.86
C TRP A 185 -21.57 3.75 7.40
N LYS A 186 -22.45 4.21 6.54
CA LYS A 186 -22.15 4.59 5.16
C LYS A 186 -22.53 6.07 5.01
N PRO A 187 -21.55 6.97 5.12
CA PRO A 187 -20.08 6.87 4.94
C PRO A 187 -19.32 6.30 6.13
N THR A 188 -18.07 5.86 5.87
CA THR A 188 -17.09 5.58 6.93
C THR A 188 -16.67 6.89 7.57
N VAL A 189 -16.77 6.97 8.89
CA VAL A 189 -16.26 8.12 9.67
C VAL A 189 -14.89 7.78 10.21
N TYR A 190 -13.98 8.75 10.23
CA TYR A 190 -12.66 8.58 10.81
C TYR A 190 -12.23 9.81 11.61
N LEU A 191 -11.46 9.54 12.64
CA LEU A 191 -10.75 10.53 13.45
C LEU A 191 -9.28 10.18 13.42
N SER A 192 -8.42 11.15 13.12
CA SER A 192 -6.97 11.01 13.25
C SER A 192 -6.36 12.19 13.99
N ALA A 193 -5.29 11.91 14.70
CA ALA A 193 -4.52 12.92 15.41
C ALA A 193 -3.04 12.61 15.28
N PHE A 194 -2.22 13.64 15.20
CA PHE A 194 -0.78 13.46 15.17
C PHE A 194 -0.06 14.57 15.93
N ARG A 195 1.13 14.22 16.40
CA ARG A 195 2.09 15.16 16.97
C ARG A 195 3.48 14.80 16.48
N VAL A 196 4.17 15.78 15.91
CA VAL A 196 5.57 15.67 15.51
C VAL A 196 6.35 16.76 16.22
N THR A 197 7.45 16.39 16.85
CA THR A 197 8.39 17.36 17.43
C THR A 197 9.77 17.11 16.84
N HIS A 198 10.47 18.18 16.53
CA HIS A 198 11.84 18.16 16.04
C HIS A 198 12.71 19.08 16.90
N HIS A 199 13.74 18.49 17.49
CA HIS A 199 14.71 19.19 18.31
C HIS A 199 15.94 19.55 17.49
N VAL A 200 16.32 20.82 17.55
CA VAL A 200 17.54 21.33 16.95
C VAL A 200 18.40 21.91 18.06
N GLU A 201 19.52 21.27 18.32
CA GLU A 201 20.56 21.86 19.15
C GLU A 201 21.37 22.81 18.25
N GLU A 202 21.09 24.10 18.36
CA GLU A 202 21.93 25.11 17.76
C GLU A 202 22.93 25.57 18.83
N ASP A 203 24.18 25.17 18.68
CA ASP A 203 25.31 25.86 19.30
C ASP A 203 25.47 27.25 18.64
N ILE A 204 24.49 28.09 18.80
CA ILE A 204 24.70 29.52 18.55
C ILE A 204 25.55 29.99 19.74
N VAL A 205 26.85 29.87 19.58
CA VAL A 205 27.79 30.66 20.32
C VAL A 205 27.55 32.08 19.84
N ASP A 206 26.51 32.69 20.38
CA ASP A 206 26.33 34.13 20.23
C ASP A 206 27.61 34.76 20.82
N ARG A 207 28.37 35.47 19.98
CA ARG A 207 29.65 36.08 20.35
C ARG A 207 29.48 37.17 21.40
N ASP A 208 28.25 37.41 21.86
CA ASP A 208 27.97 38.22 23.01
C ASP A 208 28.39 37.48 24.28
N ARG A 209 29.26 38.04 25.01
CA ARG A 209 30.01 37.68 26.21
C ARG A 209 29.37 36.74 27.25
N ASP A 210 28.13 36.29 27.10
CA ASP A 210 27.38 35.52 28.09
C ASP A 210 27.24 34.00 27.83
N GLY A 211 27.75 33.49 26.72
CA GLY A 211 27.78 32.03 26.40
C GLY A 211 26.39 31.37 26.57
N ARG A 212 25.38 31.84 25.85
CA ARG A 212 24.02 31.27 25.90
C ARG A 212 23.88 30.17 24.88
N VAL A 213 23.34 29.03 25.29
CA VAL A 213 22.96 27.92 24.40
C VAL A 213 21.45 27.98 24.19
N TYR A 214 21.04 27.93 22.94
CA TYR A 214 19.62 27.94 22.55
C TYR A 214 19.25 26.58 21.96
N ASN A 215 18.30 25.90 22.59
CA ASN A 215 17.71 24.68 22.05
C ASN A 215 16.34 25.03 21.47
N ARG A 216 16.11 24.73 20.22
CA ARG A 216 14.82 24.95 19.54
C ARG A 216 14.06 23.67 19.40
N THR A 217 12.77 23.71 19.70
CA THR A 217 11.84 22.62 19.45
C THR A 217 10.72 23.10 18.54
N PHE A 218 10.67 22.55 17.35
CA PHE A 218 9.54 22.72 16.46
C PHE A 218 8.48 21.67 16.80
N SER A 219 7.23 22.07 16.86
CA SER A 219 6.12 21.18 17.14
C SER A 219 5.00 21.35 16.09
N LEU A 220 4.52 20.24 15.56
CA LEU A 220 3.37 20.18 14.70
C LEU A 220 2.35 19.25 15.33
N ASN A 221 1.16 19.76 15.62
CA ASN A 221 0.05 18.98 16.15
C ASN A 221 -1.14 19.13 15.20
N GLY A 222 -1.85 18.04 14.95
CA GLY A 222 -3.02 18.07 14.09
C GLY A 222 -4.08 17.08 14.53
N VAL A 223 -5.33 17.44 14.27
CA VAL A 223 -6.51 16.59 14.44
C VAL A 223 -7.36 16.69 13.19
N SER A 224 -7.78 15.55 12.64
CA SER A 224 -8.64 15.45 11.47
C SER A 224 -9.88 14.63 11.80
N LEU A 225 -11.06 15.16 11.50
CA LEU A 225 -12.33 14.45 11.55
C LEU A 225 -12.90 14.39 10.13
N GLY A 226 -13.16 13.20 9.63
CA GLY A 226 -13.60 13.06 8.25
C GLY A 226 -14.58 11.94 7.99
N MET A 227 -15.12 11.98 6.78
CA MET A 227 -16.04 10.98 6.25
C MET A 227 -15.60 10.57 4.84
N ARG A 228 -15.56 9.26 4.59
CA ARG A 228 -15.21 8.69 3.29
C ARG A 228 -16.29 7.75 2.80
N ARG A 229 -16.71 7.89 1.54
CA ARG A 229 -17.73 7.06 0.91
C ARG A 229 -17.28 6.60 -0.48
N LYS A 230 -17.41 5.32 -0.73
CA LYS A 230 -17.33 4.75 -2.09
C LYS A 230 -18.66 4.99 -2.80
N LEU A 231 -18.60 5.56 -4.02
CA LEU A 231 -19.76 5.89 -4.86
C LEU A 231 -20.00 4.87 -5.98
N GLY A 232 -19.34 3.71 -5.93
CA GLY A 232 -19.40 2.67 -6.95
C GLY A 232 -18.02 2.03 -7.14
N SER A 233 -17.84 1.30 -8.24
CA SER A 233 -16.54 0.74 -8.59
C SER A 233 -15.58 1.88 -8.99
N GLY A 234 -14.50 2.04 -8.24
CA GLY A 234 -13.44 2.99 -8.56
C GLY A 234 -13.65 4.42 -8.05
N SER A 235 -14.84 4.84 -7.63
CA SER A 235 -15.10 6.21 -7.15
C SER A 235 -15.15 6.32 -5.63
N THR A 236 -14.45 7.29 -5.09
CA THR A 236 -14.45 7.60 -3.65
C THR A 236 -14.54 9.11 -3.44
N ILE A 237 -15.44 9.53 -2.58
CA ILE A 237 -15.50 10.90 -2.06
C ILE A 237 -15.04 10.92 -0.60
N ASN A 238 -14.27 11.92 -0.24
CA ASN A 238 -13.80 12.13 1.11
C ASN A 238 -13.94 13.60 1.49
N THR A 239 -14.49 13.85 2.67
CA THR A 239 -14.57 15.18 3.26
C THR A 239 -13.95 15.14 4.64
N HIS A 240 -13.19 16.14 5.00
CA HIS A 240 -12.63 16.24 6.34
C HIS A 240 -12.46 17.68 6.78
N PHE A 241 -12.47 17.82 8.08
CA PHE A 241 -12.11 19.02 8.81
C PHE A 241 -10.78 18.76 9.50
N ASP A 242 -9.81 19.63 9.31
CA ASP A 242 -8.52 19.56 9.96
C ASP A 242 -8.30 20.78 10.84
N TYR A 243 -7.70 20.57 12.00
CA TYR A 243 -7.10 21.60 12.81
C TYR A 243 -5.62 21.29 12.98
N ASN A 244 -4.76 22.23 12.60
CA ASN A 244 -3.32 22.10 12.69
C ASN A 244 -2.73 23.27 13.49
N ARG A 245 -1.76 22.97 14.33
CA ARG A 245 -1.02 23.96 15.10
C ARG A 245 0.47 23.73 14.95
N PHE A 246 1.16 24.74 14.44
CA PHE A 246 2.60 24.78 14.33
C PHE A 246 3.14 25.71 15.40
N GLY A 247 4.06 25.21 16.22
CA GLY A 247 4.69 25.98 17.28
C GLY A 247 6.19 25.84 17.26
N ASN A 248 6.86 26.80 17.83
CA ASN A 248 8.27 26.77 18.10
C ASN A 248 8.48 27.14 19.57
N SER A 249 9.32 26.42 20.29
CA SER A 249 9.78 26.79 21.61
C SER A 249 11.30 26.89 21.64
N VAL A 250 11.80 27.93 22.24
CA VAL A 250 13.22 28.18 22.45
C VAL A 250 13.52 28.03 23.92
N GLU A 251 14.33 27.09 24.29
CA GLU A 251 14.88 26.94 25.64
C GLU A 251 16.23 27.62 25.66
N GLN A 252 16.34 28.65 26.47
CA GLN A 252 17.57 29.39 26.73
C GLN A 252 18.20 28.86 28.03
N SER A 253 19.40 28.32 27.95
CA SER A 253 20.19 27.95 29.11
C SER A 253 21.45 28.84 29.20
N ARG A 254 21.81 29.27 30.41
CA ARG A 254 23.12 29.90 30.62
C ARG A 254 24.17 28.82 30.80
N PHE A 255 25.38 29.08 30.29
CA PHE A 255 26.52 28.12 30.37
C PHE A 255 26.83 27.68 31.83
N ASN A 256 26.44 28.44 32.82
CA ASN A 256 26.63 28.12 34.24
C ASN A 256 25.43 27.42 34.91
N GLY A 257 24.45 26.94 34.16
CA GLY A 257 23.32 26.18 34.70
C GLY A 257 22.30 26.96 35.51
N GLN A 258 22.49 28.27 35.68
CA GLN A 258 21.59 29.14 36.43
C GLN A 258 20.64 29.88 35.47
N GLY A 259 19.37 29.52 35.55
CA GLY A 259 18.27 30.17 34.84
C GLY A 259 17.94 29.50 33.51
N ARG A 260 16.92 28.64 33.53
CA ARG A 260 16.26 28.16 32.30
C ARG A 260 15.05 29.04 32.03
N GLY A 261 15.02 29.62 30.85
CA GLY A 261 13.83 30.27 30.31
C GLY A 261 13.33 29.51 29.10
N VAL A 262 12.05 29.17 29.03
CA VAL A 262 11.42 28.60 27.84
C VAL A 262 10.45 29.65 27.29
N ILE A 263 10.68 30.07 26.05
CA ILE A 263 9.77 30.96 25.34
C ILE A 263 9.18 30.14 24.20
N GLY A 264 7.86 29.94 24.20
CA GLY A 264 7.14 29.26 23.14
C GLY A 264 6.27 30.24 22.37
N ALA A 265 6.19 30.06 21.06
CA ALA A 265 5.28 30.80 20.19
C ALA A 265 4.59 29.86 19.21
N THR A 266 3.31 30.13 18.95
CA THR A 266 2.55 29.51 17.87
C THR A 266 2.69 30.36 16.63
N PHE A 267 3.27 29.85 15.56
CA PHE A 267 3.43 30.65 14.34
C PHE A 267 2.31 30.42 13.32
N LEU A 268 1.59 29.27 13.39
CA LEU A 268 0.44 29.00 12.56
C LEU A 268 -0.61 28.17 13.31
N ASN A 269 -1.84 28.65 13.29
CA ASN A 269 -3.04 27.86 13.56
C ASN A 269 -3.84 27.75 12.26
N GLY A 270 -4.02 26.54 11.75
CA GLY A 270 -4.73 26.29 10.51
C GLY A 270 -6.02 25.50 10.75
N ILE A 271 -7.10 25.96 10.18
CA ILE A 271 -8.35 25.21 10.04
C ILE A 271 -8.59 25.00 8.56
N ASN A 272 -8.83 23.75 8.18
CA ASN A 272 -9.08 23.38 6.79
C ASN A 272 -10.35 22.54 6.67
N LEU A 273 -11.19 22.91 5.71
CA LEU A 273 -12.32 22.10 5.24
C LEU A 273 -11.98 21.55 3.87
N ALA A 274 -11.83 20.24 3.77
CA ALA A 274 -11.41 19.58 2.55
C ALA A 274 -12.51 18.70 1.96
N LEU A 275 -12.60 18.73 0.63
CA LEU A 275 -13.38 17.82 -0.18
C LEU A 275 -12.44 17.21 -1.23
N SER A 276 -12.40 15.89 -1.32
CA SER A 276 -11.66 15.23 -2.38
C SER A 276 -12.53 14.17 -3.07
N TYR A 277 -12.31 14.03 -4.37
CA TYR A 277 -12.90 12.99 -5.20
C TYR A 277 -11.79 12.23 -5.89
N HIS A 278 -11.80 10.91 -5.75
CA HIS A 278 -10.85 10.01 -6.38
C HIS A 278 -11.61 9.00 -7.24
N TYR A 279 -11.27 8.94 -8.50
CA TYR A 279 -11.75 7.94 -9.44
C TYR A 279 -10.56 7.15 -10.00
N ASN A 280 -10.60 5.84 -9.81
CA ASN A 280 -9.58 4.95 -10.34
C ASN A 280 -10.26 3.69 -10.90
N ASN A 281 -10.10 3.47 -12.21
CA ASN A 281 -10.55 2.27 -12.90
C ASN A 281 -9.40 1.52 -13.59
N THR A 282 -8.16 1.78 -13.18
CA THR A 282 -7.02 1.01 -13.71
C THR A 282 -7.21 -0.46 -13.33
N PRO A 283 -7.12 -1.39 -14.31
CA PRO A 283 -7.28 -2.80 -14.03
C PRO A 283 -6.15 -3.29 -13.12
N LEU A 284 -6.51 -4.10 -12.14
CA LEU A 284 -5.53 -4.86 -11.35
C LEU A 284 -4.94 -5.91 -12.31
N ALA A 285 -3.76 -5.65 -12.84
CA ALA A 285 -3.06 -6.62 -13.66
C ALA A 285 -2.53 -7.75 -12.78
N ILE A 286 -2.91 -8.99 -13.10
CA ILE A 286 -2.35 -10.21 -12.47
C ILE A 286 -0.84 -10.28 -12.78
N ARG A 287 -0.43 -9.79 -13.96
CA ARG A 287 0.96 -9.54 -14.30
C ARG A 287 1.25 -8.07 -13.97
N SER A 288 2.08 -7.84 -12.98
CA SER A 288 2.45 -6.49 -12.52
C SER A 288 3.24 -5.75 -13.60
N ASN A 289 2.54 -5.06 -14.47
CA ASN A 289 3.18 -4.05 -15.29
C ASN A 289 3.52 -2.86 -14.38
N ILE A 290 4.71 -2.30 -14.52
CA ILE A 290 5.15 -1.11 -13.75
C ILE A 290 4.21 0.08 -14.01
N SER A 291 3.60 0.12 -15.20
CA SER A 291 2.58 1.09 -15.57
C SER A 291 1.30 0.35 -15.95
N PRO A 292 0.12 0.81 -15.50
CA PRO A 292 -1.14 0.28 -16.00
C PRO A 292 -1.19 0.38 -17.52
N ALA A 293 -1.70 -0.67 -18.19
CA ALA A 293 -1.83 -0.69 -19.64
C ALA A 293 -3.05 0.11 -20.11
N ALA A 294 -4.09 0.24 -19.27
CA ALA A 294 -5.31 0.95 -19.59
C ALA A 294 -5.96 1.53 -18.34
N GLY A 295 -6.91 2.46 -18.54
CA GLY A 295 -7.69 3.05 -17.46
C GLY A 295 -7.24 4.44 -17.08
N ARG A 296 -7.84 4.97 -16.05
CA ARG A 296 -7.55 6.32 -15.58
C ARG A 296 -7.56 6.40 -14.06
N ASP A 297 -6.80 7.37 -13.58
CA ASP A 297 -6.75 7.75 -12.17
C ASP A 297 -6.91 9.27 -12.08
N ILE A 298 -8.02 9.72 -11.50
CA ILE A 298 -8.38 11.14 -11.41
C ILE A 298 -8.52 11.49 -9.94
N PHE A 299 -7.73 12.41 -9.47
CA PHE A 299 -7.82 12.94 -8.13
C PHE A 299 -8.08 14.44 -8.14
N PHE A 300 -9.25 14.83 -7.68
CA PHE A 300 -9.65 16.21 -7.47
C PHE A 300 -9.66 16.53 -5.98
N ARG A 301 -9.15 17.71 -5.61
CA ARG A 301 -9.19 18.21 -4.23
C ARG A 301 -9.62 19.68 -4.24
N TYR A 302 -10.47 19.99 -3.28
CA TYR A 302 -10.83 21.34 -2.89
C TYR A 302 -10.59 21.50 -1.39
N ASN A 303 -9.90 22.56 -1.01
CA ASN A 303 -9.66 22.93 0.38
C ASN A 303 -10.12 24.38 0.60
N ARG A 304 -10.81 24.62 1.72
CA ARG A 304 -11.07 25.95 2.23
C ARG A 304 -10.22 26.14 3.48
N HIS A 305 -9.27 27.06 3.42
CA HIS A 305 -8.33 27.37 4.47
C HIS A 305 -8.76 28.57 5.30
N PHE A 306 -8.60 28.46 6.61
CA PHE A 306 -8.76 29.52 7.59
C PHE A 306 -7.48 29.49 8.45
N ASP A 307 -6.43 30.15 7.97
CA ASP A 307 -5.12 30.12 8.56
C ASP A 307 -4.86 31.43 9.33
N PHE A 308 -4.30 31.28 10.52
CA PHE A 308 -3.92 32.36 11.42
C PHE A 308 -2.40 32.31 11.60
N PHE A 309 -1.69 33.18 10.91
CA PHE A 309 -0.24 33.23 10.90
C PHE A 309 0.28 34.28 11.84
N LEU A 310 1.35 33.99 12.60
CA LEU A 310 1.94 34.91 13.55
C LEU A 310 2.51 36.13 12.82
N LYS A 311 1.95 37.31 13.10
CA LYS A 311 2.39 38.60 12.58
C LYS A 311 3.49 39.24 13.44
N GLY A 312 3.41 39.03 14.76
CA GLY A 312 4.34 39.64 15.70
C GLY A 312 3.91 39.45 17.15
N PHE A 313 4.55 40.19 18.02
CA PHE A 313 4.30 40.14 19.45
C PHE A 313 4.01 41.55 19.97
N GLU A 314 2.97 41.68 20.77
CA GLU A 314 2.76 42.88 21.59
C GLU A 314 3.48 42.74 22.94
N PRO A 315 4.45 43.61 23.24
CA PRO A 315 5.05 43.63 24.56
C PRO A 315 4.05 44.19 25.56
N ASN A 316 3.59 43.36 26.46
CA ASN A 316 2.90 43.82 27.66
C ASN A 316 3.86 43.67 28.87
N THR A 317 3.67 44.44 29.92
CA THR A 317 4.59 44.52 31.08
C THR A 317 4.85 43.18 31.79
N THR A 318 4.02 42.15 31.52
CA THR A 318 4.12 40.85 32.21
C THR A 318 4.00 39.64 31.26
N ILE A 319 3.39 39.78 30.09
CA ILE A 319 3.09 38.68 29.17
C ILE A 319 3.34 39.17 27.74
N VAL A 320 3.93 38.29 26.90
CA VAL A 320 4.05 38.49 25.44
C VAL A 320 2.79 37.97 24.79
N ILE A 321 2.04 38.83 24.11
CA ILE A 321 0.79 38.46 23.43
C ILE A 321 1.09 38.25 21.95
N GLU A 322 0.78 37.06 21.45
CA GLU A 322 0.89 36.69 20.02
C GLU A 322 -0.18 37.45 19.22
N GLN A 323 0.23 38.14 18.15
CA GLN A 323 -0.67 38.75 17.18
C GLN A 323 -0.72 37.91 15.94
N PHE A 324 -1.93 37.57 15.46
CA PHE A 324 -2.13 36.76 14.26
C PHE A 324 -2.71 37.61 13.13
N GLN A 325 -2.27 37.27 11.91
CA GLN A 325 -2.86 37.71 10.66
C GLN A 325 -3.65 36.58 10.04
N ASN A 326 -4.84 36.90 9.52
CA ASN A 326 -5.74 35.92 8.96
C ASN A 326 -5.47 35.72 7.46
N PHE A 327 -5.40 34.45 7.02
CA PHE A 327 -5.30 34.07 5.63
C PHE A 327 -6.45 33.12 5.28
N PHE A 328 -7.40 33.60 4.50
CA PHE A 328 -8.60 32.85 4.13
C PHE A 328 -8.64 32.68 2.62
N TYR A 329 -8.36 31.48 2.15
CA TYR A 329 -8.28 31.20 0.72
C TYR A 329 -8.89 29.84 0.36
N ASN A 330 -9.19 29.68 -0.93
CA ASN A 330 -9.59 28.40 -1.49
C ASN A 330 -8.45 27.83 -2.31
N GLU A 331 -8.27 26.53 -2.20
CA GLU A 331 -7.29 25.76 -2.96
C GLU A 331 -8.01 24.69 -3.79
N PHE A 332 -7.67 24.60 -5.06
CA PHE A 332 -8.15 23.57 -5.97
C PHE A 332 -6.97 22.84 -6.58
N SER A 333 -7.04 21.52 -6.67
CA SER A 333 -6.08 20.76 -7.45
C SER A 333 -6.75 19.60 -8.17
N LEU A 334 -6.24 19.32 -9.37
CA LEU A 334 -6.63 18.20 -10.22
C LEU A 334 -5.38 17.47 -10.67
N ASP A 335 -5.32 16.17 -10.44
CA ASP A 335 -4.32 15.27 -10.98
C ASP A 335 -5.03 14.19 -11.80
N TRP A 336 -4.83 14.19 -13.09
CA TRP A 336 -5.43 13.26 -14.03
C TRP A 336 -4.36 12.43 -14.71
N ASN A 337 -4.41 11.13 -14.51
CA ASN A 337 -3.57 10.16 -15.21
C ASN A 337 -4.46 9.30 -16.12
N GLU A 338 -4.14 9.27 -17.40
CA GLU A 338 -4.78 8.41 -18.41
C GLU A 338 -3.77 7.38 -18.89
N TYR A 339 -4.16 6.12 -18.93
CA TYR A 339 -3.35 5.03 -19.41
C TYR A 339 -4.01 4.39 -20.61
N LEU A 340 -3.24 4.19 -21.68
CA LEU A 340 -3.69 3.63 -22.93
C LEU A 340 -2.78 2.47 -23.34
N ASP A 341 -3.38 1.41 -23.85
CA ASP A 341 -2.65 0.33 -24.49
C ASP A 341 -1.90 0.86 -25.71
N GLY A 342 -0.62 0.61 -25.74
CA GLY A 342 0.23 0.92 -26.89
C GLY A 342 0.48 -0.31 -27.76
N PRO A 343 1.01 -0.13 -28.97
CA PRO A 343 1.36 -1.23 -29.85
C PRO A 343 2.44 -2.13 -29.21
N GLY A 344 2.32 -3.45 -29.38
CA GLY A 344 3.34 -4.41 -28.94
C GLY A 344 3.44 -4.56 -27.41
N GLU A 345 2.31 -4.50 -26.69
CA GLU A 345 2.24 -4.60 -25.22
C GLU A 345 2.99 -3.48 -24.48
N THR A 346 3.10 -2.33 -25.10
CA THR A 346 3.62 -1.12 -24.47
C THR A 346 2.49 -0.38 -23.77
N ALA A 347 2.82 0.49 -22.80
CA ALA A 347 1.85 1.34 -22.12
C ALA A 347 2.15 2.80 -22.40
N LEU A 348 1.14 3.55 -22.81
CA LEU A 348 1.18 4.99 -22.94
C LEU A 348 0.52 5.62 -21.70
N GLY A 349 1.17 6.58 -21.08
CA GLY A 349 0.63 7.36 -19.97
C GLY A 349 0.59 8.83 -20.32
N LEU A 350 -0.55 9.47 -20.04
CA LEU A 350 -0.70 10.92 -20.09
C LEU A 350 -1.08 11.40 -18.68
N ARG A 351 -0.37 12.40 -18.17
CA ARG A 351 -0.70 13.05 -16.91
C ARG A 351 -0.90 14.53 -17.10
N ALA A 352 -1.99 15.03 -16.58
CA ALA A 352 -2.27 16.46 -16.47
C ALA A 352 -2.46 16.83 -15.01
N PHE A 353 -1.71 17.82 -14.54
CA PHE A 353 -1.83 18.37 -13.20
C PHE A 353 -2.16 19.85 -13.30
N GLY A 354 -3.12 20.31 -12.49
CA GLY A 354 -3.45 21.70 -12.35
C GLY A 354 -3.76 22.04 -10.90
N ALA A 355 -3.28 23.17 -10.44
CA ALA A 355 -3.55 23.68 -9.10
C ALA A 355 -3.73 25.17 -9.12
N TRP A 356 -4.66 25.67 -8.31
CA TRP A 356 -5.03 27.06 -8.25
C TRP A 356 -5.46 27.46 -6.84
N MET A 357 -4.99 28.62 -6.39
CA MET A 357 -5.33 29.22 -5.12
C MET A 357 -6.06 30.53 -5.36
N SER A 358 -7.23 30.74 -4.72
CA SER A 358 -7.93 32.02 -4.75
C SER A 358 -7.28 32.98 -3.77
N ASP A 359 -7.30 34.26 -4.14
CA ASP A 359 -6.85 35.35 -3.26
C ASP A 359 -5.46 35.06 -2.67
N ALA A 360 -4.64 34.46 -3.56
CA ALA A 360 -3.28 34.12 -3.24
C ALA A 360 -2.64 35.27 -2.51
N VAL A 361 -2.17 34.93 -1.42
CA VAL A 361 -1.69 35.76 -0.36
C VAL A 361 -0.63 36.74 -0.88
N ASN A 362 -1.06 37.87 -1.37
CA ASN A 362 -0.17 38.98 -1.72
C ASN A 362 0.39 39.65 -0.46
N HIS A 363 0.78 38.84 0.52
CA HIS A 363 1.36 39.31 1.77
C HIS A 363 2.85 38.97 1.79
N PRO A 364 3.73 39.98 1.75
CA PRO A 364 5.18 39.77 1.75
C PRO A 364 5.70 38.90 2.92
N GLU A 365 4.95 38.87 4.01
CA GLU A 365 5.32 38.15 5.24
C GLU A 365 5.05 36.64 5.15
N ALA A 366 4.20 36.17 4.23
CA ALA A 366 3.86 34.78 4.02
C ALA A 366 4.13 34.31 2.56
N ASP A 367 4.86 35.13 1.82
CA ASP A 367 5.24 34.86 0.42
C ASP A 367 5.95 33.51 0.31
N GLY A 368 5.47 32.66 -0.61
CA GLY A 368 6.00 31.34 -0.86
C GLY A 368 5.66 30.27 0.19
N TYR A 369 5.09 30.61 1.33
CA TYR A 369 4.79 29.60 2.37
C TYR A 369 3.64 28.66 1.95
N PHE A 370 2.61 29.19 1.31
CA PHE A 370 1.42 28.45 0.90
C PHE A 370 1.46 27.98 -0.55
N ASP A 371 2.49 28.31 -1.31
CA ASP A 371 2.59 28.06 -2.73
C ASP A 371 2.59 26.59 -3.11
N PHE A 372 2.02 26.30 -4.30
CA PHE A 372 2.20 25.00 -4.94
C PHE A 372 3.64 24.87 -5.41
N ARG A 373 4.16 23.65 -5.27
CA ARG A 373 5.54 23.36 -5.64
C ARG A 373 5.59 22.23 -6.65
N LEU A 374 6.23 22.50 -7.78
CA LEU A 374 6.58 21.51 -8.79
C LEU A 374 8.07 21.18 -8.69
N GLY A 375 8.44 20.05 -9.26
CA GLY A 375 9.79 19.51 -9.23
C GLY A 375 9.92 18.25 -8.42
N GLY A 376 10.94 17.45 -8.73
CA GLY A 376 11.17 16.15 -8.13
C GLY A 376 10.42 14.99 -8.82
N LEU A 377 10.75 13.78 -8.41
CA LEU A 377 10.29 12.53 -9.03
C LEU A 377 8.77 12.41 -9.26
N PRO A 378 7.90 12.86 -8.36
CA PRO A 378 6.47 12.69 -8.58
C PRO A 378 5.90 13.59 -9.67
N LEU A 379 6.44 14.76 -9.90
CA LEU A 379 5.90 15.76 -10.83
C LEU A 379 6.85 16.02 -12.01
N MET A 380 7.87 16.83 -11.83
CA MET A 380 8.87 17.16 -12.87
C MET A 380 10.22 16.56 -12.49
N LYS A 381 10.56 15.44 -13.11
CA LYS A 381 11.71 14.60 -12.69
C LYS A 381 13.07 15.24 -13.00
N GLY A 382 13.15 16.07 -14.05
CA GLY A 382 14.37 16.80 -14.43
C GLY A 382 14.69 18.00 -13.53
N TYR A 383 13.84 18.32 -12.57
CA TYR A 383 14.01 19.44 -11.65
C TYR A 383 14.20 18.96 -10.22
N THR A 384 14.95 19.71 -9.43
CA THR A 384 15.10 19.45 -8.00
C THR A 384 13.76 19.57 -7.28
N PHE A 385 13.61 18.88 -6.14
CA PHE A 385 12.38 18.95 -5.35
C PHE A 385 12.04 20.40 -5.02
N PHE A 386 10.77 20.77 -5.24
CA PHE A 386 10.21 22.07 -4.88
C PHE A 386 10.88 23.29 -5.52
N SER A 387 11.52 23.11 -6.68
CA SER A 387 12.27 24.20 -7.34
C SER A 387 11.43 25.19 -8.13
N LEU A 388 10.17 24.84 -8.43
CA LEU A 388 9.22 25.72 -9.09
C LEU A 388 8.06 25.94 -8.13
N GLU A 389 7.80 27.19 -7.75
CA GLU A 389 6.78 27.55 -6.79
C GLU A 389 5.88 28.68 -7.31
N GLY A 390 4.68 28.76 -6.81
CA GLY A 390 3.70 29.79 -7.11
C GLY A 390 2.29 29.43 -6.63
N SER A 391 1.43 30.42 -6.54
CA SER A 391 0.03 30.27 -6.15
C SER A 391 -0.81 29.51 -7.17
N ARG A 392 -0.24 29.24 -8.33
CA ARG A 392 -0.81 28.45 -9.42
C ARG A 392 0.23 27.53 -10.01
N ALA A 393 -0.20 26.34 -10.41
CA ALA A 393 0.69 25.38 -11.05
C ALA A 393 -0.05 24.59 -12.13
N ALA A 394 0.65 24.30 -13.22
CA ALA A 394 0.15 23.42 -14.26
C ALA A 394 1.27 22.58 -14.84
N MET A 395 0.96 21.32 -15.17
CA MET A 395 1.89 20.40 -15.79
C MET A 395 1.14 19.43 -16.72
N ILE A 396 1.76 19.10 -17.83
CA ILE A 396 1.35 17.97 -18.67
C ILE A 396 2.57 17.10 -18.95
N ARG A 397 2.42 15.79 -18.87
CA ARG A 397 3.50 14.83 -19.13
C ARG A 397 2.98 13.61 -19.88
N GLY A 398 3.69 13.24 -20.94
CA GLY A 398 3.53 11.98 -21.64
C GLY A 398 4.60 10.99 -21.22
N SER A 399 4.28 9.73 -21.17
CA SER A 399 5.22 8.63 -20.92
C SER A 399 4.92 7.45 -21.83
N TRP A 400 5.97 6.73 -22.23
CA TRP A 400 5.87 5.51 -22.99
C TRP A 400 6.74 4.45 -22.34
N SER A 401 6.10 3.39 -21.86
CA SER A 401 6.74 2.27 -21.19
C SER A 401 6.85 1.07 -22.12
N LEU A 402 8.07 0.60 -22.31
CA LEU A 402 8.42 -0.49 -23.23
C LEU A 402 8.91 -1.69 -22.40
N PRO A 403 8.35 -2.88 -22.58
CA PRO A 403 8.89 -4.10 -21.99
C PRO A 403 10.18 -4.50 -22.69
N MET A 404 11.33 -4.39 -22.02
CA MET A 404 12.63 -4.80 -22.55
C MET A 404 12.82 -6.32 -22.45
N TRP A 405 12.47 -6.88 -21.30
CA TRP A 405 12.42 -8.32 -21.06
C TRP A 405 11.18 -8.66 -20.25
N LYS A 406 10.33 -9.50 -20.80
CA LYS A 406 9.02 -9.82 -20.20
C LYS A 406 9.08 -10.95 -19.19
N GLU A 407 10.04 -11.85 -19.31
CA GLU A 407 10.15 -13.06 -18.50
C GLU A 407 11.62 -13.35 -18.16
N ILE A 408 12.14 -12.63 -17.18
CA ILE A 408 13.48 -12.90 -16.66
C ILE A 408 13.42 -14.03 -15.64
N ASN A 409 12.46 -13.98 -14.74
CA ASN A 409 12.15 -14.96 -13.69
C ASN A 409 13.42 -15.54 -13.02
N ARG A 410 14.39 -14.66 -12.72
CA ARG A 410 15.69 -15.05 -12.20
C ARG A 410 15.91 -14.48 -10.80
N GLN A 411 16.28 -15.39 -9.90
CA GLN A 411 16.74 -15.00 -8.56
C GLN A 411 18.27 -14.88 -8.56
N THR A 412 18.77 -13.75 -8.05
CA THR A 412 20.22 -13.50 -7.85
C THR A 412 20.41 -13.02 -6.42
N GLY A 413 20.83 -13.92 -5.53
CA GLY A 413 20.87 -13.67 -4.10
C GLY A 413 19.49 -13.36 -3.52
N PRO A 414 19.32 -12.24 -2.77
CA PRO A 414 18.03 -11.82 -2.25
C PRO A 414 17.11 -11.15 -3.29
N LEU A 415 17.62 -10.85 -4.49
CA LEU A 415 16.89 -10.16 -5.53
C LEU A 415 16.23 -11.14 -6.50
N TYR A 416 14.94 -10.96 -6.74
CA TYR A 416 14.21 -11.66 -7.78
C TYR A 416 13.84 -10.70 -8.90
N SER A 417 14.39 -10.93 -10.09
CA SER A 417 14.13 -10.14 -11.29
C SER A 417 13.07 -10.85 -12.14
N ASN A 418 11.89 -10.27 -12.24
CA ASN A 418 10.78 -10.81 -13.00
C ASN A 418 10.76 -10.25 -14.43
N GLN A 419 10.80 -8.92 -14.54
CA GLN A 419 10.63 -8.19 -15.78
C GLN A 419 11.50 -6.93 -15.77
N LEU A 420 11.87 -6.45 -16.95
CA LEU A 420 12.57 -5.17 -17.10
C LEU A 420 11.83 -4.29 -18.10
N TYR A 421 11.56 -3.05 -17.69
CA TYR A 421 10.91 -2.03 -18.52
C TYR A 421 11.83 -0.83 -18.69
N ALA A 422 11.78 -0.23 -19.88
CA ALA A 422 12.28 1.11 -20.12
C ALA A 422 11.10 2.07 -20.25
N THR A 423 11.19 3.25 -19.64
CA THR A 423 10.17 4.28 -19.78
C THR A 423 10.83 5.56 -20.28
N VAL A 424 10.33 6.04 -21.40
CA VAL A 424 10.65 7.37 -21.94
C VAL A 424 9.51 8.31 -21.55
N TYR A 425 9.83 9.48 -21.07
CA TYR A 425 8.85 10.48 -20.71
C TYR A 425 9.32 11.87 -21.15
N GLY A 426 8.36 12.78 -21.29
CA GLY A 426 8.61 14.19 -21.53
C GLY A 426 7.41 15.00 -21.12
N GLY A 427 7.63 16.21 -20.70
CA GLY A 427 6.56 17.06 -20.19
C GLY A 427 6.89 18.54 -20.21
N LEU A 428 5.87 19.31 -19.88
CA LEU A 428 5.94 20.76 -19.69
C LEU A 428 5.26 21.10 -18.38
N GLY A 429 5.86 21.97 -17.59
CA GLY A 429 5.28 22.44 -16.34
C GLY A 429 5.66 23.88 -16.04
N ARG A 430 4.80 24.54 -15.29
CA ARG A 430 4.98 25.89 -14.79
C ARG A 430 4.29 26.07 -13.46
N ALA A 431 4.94 26.78 -12.54
CA ALA A 431 4.30 27.39 -11.39
C ALA A 431 4.49 28.92 -11.49
N TRP A 432 3.49 29.70 -11.05
CA TRP A 432 3.52 31.15 -11.19
C TRP A 432 2.56 31.83 -10.21
N ASP A 433 2.81 33.12 -9.95
CA ASP A 433 1.94 34.03 -9.22
C ASP A 433 1.25 35.01 -10.17
N GLY A 434 0.17 35.65 -9.70
CA GLY A 434 -0.53 36.66 -10.43
C GLY A 434 -1.77 36.19 -11.21
N THR A 435 -2.36 37.08 -12.01
CA THR A 435 -3.58 36.82 -12.77
C THR A 435 -3.30 36.08 -14.07
N VAL A 436 -4.34 35.46 -14.65
CA VAL A 436 -4.28 34.71 -15.91
C VAL A 436 -3.89 35.58 -17.12
N GLU A 437 -3.93 36.91 -16.98
CA GLU A 437 -3.69 37.88 -18.08
C GLU A 437 -2.23 37.92 -18.55
N ASP A 438 -1.29 37.45 -17.77
CA ASP A 438 0.11 37.38 -18.17
C ASP A 438 0.38 36.11 -19.01
N ASP A 439 0.11 36.24 -20.32
CA ASP A 439 0.64 35.44 -21.44
C ASP A 439 1.02 33.95 -21.08
N ILE A 440 0.05 33.23 -20.49
CA ILE A 440 0.24 31.85 -20.01
C ILE A 440 0.84 30.94 -21.09
N LEU A 441 0.50 31.19 -22.34
CA LEU A 441 0.89 30.32 -23.46
C LEU A 441 2.29 30.62 -24.03
N LYS A 442 2.90 31.78 -23.71
CA LYS A 442 4.10 32.20 -24.42
C LYS A 442 5.40 32.18 -23.65
N ARG A 443 5.40 32.30 -22.35
CA ARG A 443 6.65 32.38 -21.56
C ARG A 443 6.59 31.58 -20.23
N GLY A 444 7.73 31.03 -19.83
CA GLY A 444 7.92 30.45 -18.50
C GLY A 444 7.64 28.96 -18.34
N TRP A 445 7.20 28.26 -19.40
CA TRP A 445 7.08 26.80 -19.35
C TRP A 445 8.45 26.15 -19.33
N LYS A 446 8.63 25.23 -18.38
CA LYS A 446 9.83 24.42 -18.21
C LYS A 446 9.61 23.04 -18.84
N LYS A 447 10.61 22.52 -19.54
CA LYS A 447 10.59 21.18 -20.14
C LYS A 447 11.15 20.17 -19.14
N ASP A 448 10.47 19.02 -19.02
CA ASP A 448 10.88 17.89 -18.16
C ASP A 448 11.35 16.71 -19.03
#